data_16754826df7e0f86a7530ae4c8a1fec0
#
_entry.id   16754826df7e0f86a7530ae4c8a1fec0
#
_cell.length_a   1.000
_cell.length_b   1.000
_cell.length_c   1.000
_cell.angle_alpha   90.00
_cell.angle_beta   90.00
_cell.angle_gamma   90.00
#
_symmetry.space_group_name_H-M   'P 1'
#
loop_
_entity.id
_entity.type
_entity.pdbx_description
1 polymer ?
#
loop_
_entity_poly.entity_id
_entity_poly.type
_entity_poly.pdbx_seq_one_letter_code
_entity_poly.pdbx_strand_id
1 'polypeptide(L)'
;MSRLHGVYFLKMDWETSTLWYWILLAGVGIISAVLGYFFGKSDTPSVSQNTEALNLLEIENTKLKSDLENCHKRLDNSKIRSLDIEKIVGSPKPETHLFDPSEAKAIFGKTIKENDLKLVEGIGPKIEGLFHNVGVKTWKALAECSVDKCQEVLNTGGKRYRIHDPASWPMQAKMAHEGLWQQLFDWQEKHRAGKY
;
A
#
# COMPACT_ATOMS: atom_id res chain seq x y z
N MET A 1 -23.49 69.84 -77.37
CA MET A 1 -23.77 68.42 -77.16
C MET A 1 -22.90 67.93 -76.00
N SER A 2 -23.42 67.90 -74.78
CA SER A 2 -22.65 67.53 -73.61
C SER A 2 -23.53 66.64 -72.82
N ARG A 3 -23.12 65.39 -72.64
CA ARG A 3 -23.80 64.43 -71.76
C ARG A 3 -23.20 64.54 -70.40
N LEU A 4 -24.01 64.92 -69.44
CA LEU A 4 -23.73 64.85 -68.01
C LEU A 4 -23.89 63.42 -67.55
N HIS A 5 -22.82 62.83 -67.08
CA HIS A 5 -22.86 61.55 -66.33
C HIS A 5 -23.12 61.89 -64.86
N GLY A 6 -24.33 61.56 -64.39
CA GLY A 6 -24.71 61.68 -63.03
C GLY A 6 -23.97 60.63 -62.22
N VAL A 7 -23.17 61.12 -61.31
CA VAL A 7 -22.56 60.29 -60.23
C VAL A 7 -23.63 60.10 -59.20
N TYR A 8 -24.23 58.91 -59.14
CA TYR A 8 -25.07 58.52 -58.01
C TYR A 8 -24.19 58.24 -56.82
N PHE A 9 -24.02 59.24 -56.02
CA PHE A 9 -23.46 59.07 -54.66
C PHE A 9 -24.48 58.32 -53.86
N LEU A 10 -24.17 57.03 -53.57
CA LEU A 10 -24.95 56.22 -52.59
C LEU A 10 -24.86 56.92 -51.25
N LYS A 11 -25.91 57.65 -50.93
CA LYS A 11 -26.11 58.19 -49.58
C LYS A 11 -26.36 56.99 -48.64
N MET A 12 -25.32 56.52 -48.04
CA MET A 12 -25.38 55.44 -47.04
C MET A 12 -26.02 56.06 -45.82
N ASP A 13 -27.28 55.75 -45.62
CA ASP A 13 -28.06 56.30 -44.50
C ASP A 13 -27.41 55.83 -43.18
N TRP A 14 -26.91 56.77 -42.42
CA TRP A 14 -26.23 56.60 -41.19
C TRP A 14 -27.08 55.79 -40.21
N GLU A 15 -28.39 55.91 -40.20
CA GLU A 15 -29.31 55.15 -39.34
C GLU A 15 -29.34 53.67 -39.69
N THR A 16 -29.27 53.24 -40.93
CA THR A 16 -29.27 51.84 -41.31
C THR A 16 -27.96 51.16 -40.94
N SER A 17 -26.84 51.86 -40.96
CA SER A 17 -25.52 51.29 -40.58
C SER A 17 -25.43 51.04 -39.06
N THR A 18 -26.05 51.89 -38.25
CA THR A 18 -26.10 51.67 -36.81
C THR A 18 -27.03 50.52 -36.43
N LEU A 19 -28.14 50.33 -37.13
CA LEU A 19 -29.03 49.18 -36.89
C LEU A 19 -28.35 47.85 -37.24
N TRP A 20 -27.61 47.79 -38.35
CA TRP A 20 -26.83 46.61 -38.73
C TRP A 20 -25.77 46.25 -37.68
N TYR A 21 -25.12 47.22 -37.08
CA TYR A 21 -24.13 47.02 -36.01
C TYR A 21 -24.78 46.39 -34.78
N TRP A 22 -25.94 46.84 -34.36
CA TRP A 22 -26.68 46.27 -33.23
C TRP A 22 -27.19 44.85 -33.51
N ILE A 23 -27.58 44.55 -34.74
CA ILE A 23 -27.98 43.20 -35.17
C ILE A 23 -26.80 42.24 -35.11
N LEU A 24 -25.62 42.69 -35.59
CA LEU A 24 -24.39 41.86 -35.51
C LEU A 24 -23.99 41.58 -34.05
N LEU A 25 -24.04 42.60 -33.17
CA LEU A 25 -23.76 42.43 -31.77
C LEU A 25 -24.74 41.44 -31.08
N ALA A 26 -26.00 41.57 -31.38
CA ALA A 26 -27.01 40.65 -30.88
C ALA A 26 -26.80 39.23 -31.39
N GLY A 27 -26.43 39.07 -32.66
CA GLY A 27 -26.11 37.79 -33.28
C GLY A 27 -24.92 37.09 -32.59
N VAL A 28 -23.84 37.82 -32.35
CA VAL A 28 -22.66 37.31 -31.64
C VAL A 28 -23.04 36.90 -30.21
N GLY A 29 -23.87 37.69 -29.53
CA GLY A 29 -24.35 37.37 -28.18
C GLY A 29 -25.17 36.06 -28.13
N ILE A 30 -26.07 35.87 -29.09
CA ILE A 30 -26.88 34.65 -29.21
C ILE A 30 -26.00 33.43 -29.52
N ILE A 31 -25.08 33.56 -30.46
CA ILE A 31 -24.15 32.48 -30.81
C ILE A 31 -23.28 32.10 -29.62
N SER A 32 -22.75 33.09 -28.89
CA SER A 32 -21.98 32.86 -27.69
C SER A 32 -22.79 32.17 -26.58
N ALA A 33 -24.05 32.55 -26.39
CA ALA A 33 -24.95 31.94 -25.42
C ALA A 33 -25.25 30.47 -25.78
N VAL A 34 -25.52 30.19 -27.08
CA VAL A 34 -25.78 28.84 -27.58
C VAL A 34 -24.53 27.98 -27.45
N LEU A 35 -23.35 28.48 -27.83
CA LEU A 35 -22.10 27.76 -27.66
C LEU A 35 -21.80 27.52 -26.17
N GLY A 36 -21.99 28.53 -25.32
CA GLY A 36 -21.83 28.37 -23.86
C GLY A 36 -22.77 27.32 -23.28
N TYR A 37 -24.02 27.26 -23.75
CA TYR A 37 -24.98 26.24 -23.34
C TYR A 37 -24.53 24.82 -23.80
N PHE A 38 -24.08 24.68 -25.06
CA PHE A 38 -23.60 23.39 -25.55
C PHE A 38 -22.29 22.95 -24.89
N PHE A 39 -21.33 23.84 -24.67
CA PHE A 39 -20.10 23.54 -23.98
C PHE A 39 -20.28 23.40 -22.46
N GLY A 40 -21.21 24.13 -21.86
CA GLY A 40 -21.52 23.98 -20.43
C GLY A 40 -22.30 22.70 -20.09
N LYS A 41 -22.90 22.05 -21.11
CA LYS A 41 -23.57 20.75 -20.97
C LYS A 41 -22.63 19.57 -21.24
N SER A 42 -21.31 19.81 -21.39
CA SER A 42 -20.34 18.75 -21.50
C SER A 42 -20.20 18.05 -20.15
N ASP A 43 -20.77 16.85 -20.11
CA ASP A 43 -20.45 15.71 -19.27
C ASP A 43 -20.14 16.03 -17.79
N THR A 44 -21.17 16.34 -17.04
CA THR A 44 -21.16 15.85 -15.65
C THR A 44 -21.11 14.32 -15.76
N PRO A 45 -20.03 13.65 -15.29
CA PRO A 45 -20.01 12.21 -15.23
C PRO A 45 -21.29 11.78 -14.49
N SER A 46 -22.06 10.97 -15.17
CA SER A 46 -23.41 10.63 -14.73
C SER A 46 -23.35 10.14 -13.29
N VAL A 47 -24.16 10.75 -12.41
CA VAL A 47 -24.33 10.35 -11.00
C VAL A 47 -24.56 8.84 -10.88
N SER A 48 -25.02 8.18 -11.94
CA SER A 48 -25.24 6.73 -12.00
C SER A 48 -23.94 5.91 -11.93
N GLN A 49 -22.83 6.36 -12.51
CA GLN A 49 -21.54 5.63 -12.42
C GLN A 49 -20.92 5.73 -11.03
N ASN A 50 -21.10 6.87 -10.36
CA ASN A 50 -20.63 7.03 -8.98
C ASN A 50 -21.48 6.21 -7.98
N THR A 51 -22.78 6.03 -8.23
CA THR A 51 -23.62 5.17 -7.39
C THR A 51 -23.32 3.68 -7.55
N GLU A 52 -22.99 3.21 -8.76
CA GLU A 52 -22.53 1.82 -8.95
C GLU A 52 -21.19 1.54 -8.26
N ALA A 53 -20.23 2.44 -8.41
CA ALA A 53 -18.94 2.32 -7.72
C ALA A 53 -19.09 2.38 -6.19
N LEU A 54 -19.96 3.24 -5.66
CA LEU A 54 -20.27 3.31 -4.23
C LEU A 54 -20.95 2.03 -3.74
N ASN A 55 -21.92 1.49 -4.47
CA ASN A 55 -22.57 0.25 -4.13
C ASN A 55 -21.60 -0.94 -4.14
N LEU A 56 -20.68 -0.99 -5.12
CA LEU A 56 -19.65 -2.03 -5.19
C LEU A 56 -18.70 -1.95 -3.99
N LEU A 57 -18.24 -0.76 -3.64
CA LEU A 57 -17.40 -0.52 -2.47
C LEU A 57 -18.12 -0.84 -1.15
N GLU A 58 -19.41 -0.59 -1.07
CA GLU A 58 -20.22 -0.90 0.11
C GLU A 58 -20.41 -2.41 0.27
N ILE A 59 -20.63 -3.14 -0.83
CA ILE A 59 -20.68 -4.61 -0.86
C ILE A 59 -19.32 -5.20 -0.45
N GLU A 60 -18.22 -4.66 -0.97
CA GLU A 60 -16.86 -5.10 -0.62
C GLU A 60 -16.53 -4.81 0.85
N ASN A 61 -16.91 -3.65 1.37
CA ASN A 61 -16.76 -3.31 2.79
C ASN A 61 -17.57 -4.22 3.71
N THR A 62 -18.81 -4.54 3.35
CA THR A 62 -19.64 -5.46 4.13
C THR A 62 -19.10 -6.88 4.10
N LYS A 63 -18.58 -7.33 2.96
CA LYS A 63 -17.90 -8.63 2.83
C LYS A 63 -16.63 -8.68 3.68
N LEU A 64 -15.77 -7.69 3.58
CA LEU A 64 -14.53 -7.61 4.39
C LEU A 64 -14.83 -7.58 5.89
N LYS A 65 -15.86 -6.84 6.31
CA LYS A 65 -16.31 -6.84 7.72
C LYS A 65 -16.79 -8.22 8.16
N SER A 66 -17.56 -8.92 7.33
CA SER A 66 -18.01 -10.28 7.61
C SER A 66 -16.85 -11.28 7.69
N ASP A 67 -15.89 -11.17 6.79
CA ASP A 67 -14.69 -12.03 6.77
C ASP A 67 -13.81 -11.78 8.01
N LEU A 68 -13.69 -10.52 8.42
CA LEU A 68 -12.97 -10.13 9.62
C LEU A 68 -13.67 -10.65 10.89
N GLU A 69 -14.99 -10.57 10.96
CA GLU A 69 -15.76 -11.13 12.08
C GLU A 69 -15.68 -12.65 12.14
N ASN A 70 -15.74 -13.34 10.98
CA ASN A 70 -15.53 -14.77 10.90
C ASN A 70 -14.12 -15.17 11.31
N CYS A 71 -13.10 -14.41 10.91
CA CYS A 71 -11.73 -14.62 11.33
C CYS A 71 -11.58 -14.44 12.87
N HIS A 72 -12.21 -13.42 13.44
CA HIS A 72 -12.24 -13.19 14.88
C HIS A 72 -12.92 -14.33 15.64
N LYS A 73 -14.08 -14.80 15.17
CA LYS A 73 -14.77 -15.95 15.75
C LYS A 73 -13.95 -17.24 15.67
N ARG A 74 -13.19 -17.43 14.58
CA ARG A 74 -12.28 -18.59 14.46
C ARG A 74 -11.11 -18.49 15.41
N LEU A 75 -10.57 -17.30 15.64
CA LEU A 75 -9.53 -17.03 16.63
C LEU A 75 -10.04 -17.27 18.06
N ASP A 76 -11.23 -16.78 18.40
CA ASP A 76 -11.82 -16.98 19.73
C ASP A 76 -12.14 -18.46 19.98
N ASN A 77 -12.67 -19.16 18.98
CA ASN A 77 -12.92 -20.60 19.07
C ASN A 77 -11.62 -21.41 19.19
N SER A 78 -10.54 -20.97 18.52
CA SER A 78 -9.24 -21.62 18.67
C SER A 78 -8.64 -21.36 20.05
N LYS A 79 -8.86 -20.16 20.61
CA LYS A 79 -8.43 -19.79 21.96
C LYS A 79 -9.23 -20.54 23.05
N ILE A 80 -10.54 -20.75 22.84
CA ILE A 80 -11.38 -21.55 23.72
C ILE A 80 -10.94 -23.01 23.65
N ARG A 81 -10.66 -23.55 22.46
CA ARG A 81 -10.15 -24.92 22.28
C ARG A 81 -8.79 -25.14 22.90
N SER A 82 -7.91 -24.15 22.88
CA SER A 82 -6.62 -24.20 23.58
C SER A 82 -6.79 -24.20 25.09
N LEU A 83 -7.76 -23.47 25.64
CA LEU A 83 -8.07 -23.46 27.08
C LEU A 83 -8.68 -24.78 27.56
N ASP A 84 -9.47 -25.46 26.73
CA ASP A 84 -10.01 -26.80 27.06
C ASP A 84 -8.94 -27.91 26.98
N ILE A 85 -7.99 -27.78 26.05
CA ILE A 85 -6.83 -28.69 25.93
C ILE A 85 -5.86 -28.48 27.11
N GLU A 86 -5.68 -27.21 27.54
CA GLU A 86 -4.84 -26.87 28.69
C GLU A 86 -5.37 -27.44 30.01
N LYS A 87 -6.68 -27.74 30.09
CA LYS A 87 -7.32 -28.35 31.22
C LYS A 87 -7.21 -29.90 31.29
N ILE A 88 -6.94 -30.51 30.11
CA ILE A 88 -6.84 -31.97 29.94
C ILE A 88 -5.39 -32.44 29.88
N VAL A 89 -4.49 -31.62 29.36
CA VAL A 89 -3.05 -31.86 29.32
C VAL A 89 -2.43 -30.78 30.20
N GLY A 90 -1.94 -31.16 31.38
CA GLY A 90 -1.32 -30.23 32.32
C GLY A 90 -0.45 -29.21 31.55
N SER A 91 -0.70 -27.94 31.84
CA SER A 91 -0.09 -26.74 31.26
C SER A 91 1.29 -27.04 30.67
N PRO A 92 1.52 -26.84 29.38
CA PRO A 92 2.88 -26.69 28.90
C PRO A 92 3.37 -25.38 29.51
N LYS A 93 4.10 -25.48 30.64
CA LYS A 93 5.02 -24.47 31.11
C LYS A 93 5.67 -23.89 29.86
N PRO A 94 5.76 -22.56 29.66
CA PRO A 94 6.57 -22.01 28.58
C PRO A 94 7.97 -22.59 28.79
N GLU A 95 8.25 -23.67 28.07
CA GLU A 95 9.59 -24.19 27.99
C GLU A 95 10.38 -23.07 27.36
N THR A 96 11.19 -22.41 28.18
CA THR A 96 12.34 -21.68 27.67
C THR A 96 13.12 -22.71 26.90
N HIS A 97 12.88 -22.80 25.56
CA HIS A 97 13.68 -23.61 24.67
C HIS A 97 15.11 -23.14 24.88
N LEU A 98 15.85 -23.87 25.70
CA LEU A 98 17.27 -23.64 25.82
C LEU A 98 17.83 -23.88 24.43
N PHE A 99 18.50 -22.90 23.87
CA PHE A 99 19.14 -23.02 22.56
C PHE A 99 20.01 -24.26 22.49
N ASP A 100 19.66 -25.22 21.63
CA ASP A 100 20.50 -26.40 21.34
C ASP A 100 21.30 -26.18 20.05
N PRO A 101 22.61 -25.89 20.16
CA PRO A 101 23.46 -25.71 19.00
C PRO A 101 23.62 -26.97 18.15
N SER A 102 23.41 -28.16 18.73
CA SER A 102 23.55 -29.46 18.05
C SER A 102 22.41 -29.66 17.07
N GLU A 103 21.19 -29.39 17.48
CA GLU A 103 19.99 -29.50 16.68
C GLU A 103 20.03 -28.49 15.51
N ALA A 104 20.32 -27.21 15.81
CA ALA A 104 20.47 -26.19 14.80
C ALA A 104 21.57 -26.54 13.77
N LYS A 105 22.70 -27.10 14.24
CA LYS A 105 23.79 -27.56 13.36
C LYS A 105 23.38 -28.72 12.47
N ALA A 106 22.61 -29.67 13.00
CA ALA A 106 22.17 -30.84 12.24
C ALA A 106 21.32 -30.42 11.03
N ILE A 107 20.47 -29.41 11.18
CA ILE A 107 19.57 -28.91 10.15
C ILE A 107 20.28 -27.96 9.18
N PHE A 108 21.02 -26.98 9.68
CA PHE A 108 21.68 -25.95 8.85
C PHE A 108 23.04 -26.38 8.28
N GLY A 109 23.60 -27.50 8.74
CA GLY A 109 24.93 -27.98 8.33
C GLY A 109 26.10 -27.10 8.78
N LYS A 110 25.84 -26.05 9.56
CA LYS A 110 26.84 -25.08 10.07
C LYS A 110 26.63 -24.81 11.54
N THR A 111 27.71 -24.46 12.25
CA THR A 111 27.61 -24.06 13.65
C THR A 111 26.91 -22.71 13.77
N ILE A 112 25.78 -22.67 14.49
CA ILE A 112 25.01 -21.46 14.77
C ILE A 112 25.35 -21.05 16.20
N LYS A 113 25.57 -19.75 16.38
CA LYS A 113 25.72 -19.17 17.73
C LYS A 113 24.37 -18.65 18.19
N GLU A 114 24.09 -18.79 19.48
CA GLU A 114 22.89 -18.23 20.08
C GLU A 114 22.79 -16.72 19.80
N ASN A 115 21.61 -16.27 19.42
CA ASN A 115 21.33 -14.88 19.12
C ASN A 115 22.15 -14.25 17.96
N ASP A 116 22.75 -15.07 17.11
CA ASP A 116 23.38 -14.59 15.88
C ASP A 116 22.32 -14.13 14.88
N LEU A 117 22.15 -12.82 14.73
CA LEU A 117 21.12 -12.26 13.83
C LEU A 117 21.39 -12.60 12.36
N LYS A 118 22.61 -12.97 11.98
CA LYS A 118 22.96 -13.40 10.62
C LYS A 118 22.34 -14.74 10.22
N LEU A 119 21.70 -15.42 11.15
CA LEU A 119 20.88 -16.60 10.84
C LEU A 119 19.65 -16.22 10.01
N VAL A 120 19.13 -15.01 10.24
CA VAL A 120 17.98 -14.48 9.52
C VAL A 120 18.42 -14.11 8.09
N GLU A 121 17.76 -14.72 7.12
CA GLU A 121 18.04 -14.47 5.70
C GLU A 121 17.84 -12.98 5.38
N GLY A 122 18.84 -12.39 4.73
CA GLY A 122 18.87 -10.95 4.42
C GLY A 122 19.65 -10.11 5.44
N ILE A 123 20.01 -10.65 6.61
CA ILE A 123 20.84 -9.96 7.61
C ILE A 123 22.30 -10.38 7.49
N GLY A 124 23.13 -9.48 6.98
CA GLY A 124 24.59 -9.62 6.97
C GLY A 124 25.26 -8.92 8.16
N PRO A 125 26.58 -9.06 8.33
CA PRO A 125 27.32 -8.48 9.46
C PRO A 125 27.14 -6.97 9.65
N LYS A 126 26.95 -6.24 8.57
CA LYS A 126 26.75 -4.78 8.63
C LYS A 126 25.36 -4.41 9.13
N ILE A 127 24.33 -5.15 8.67
CA ILE A 127 22.95 -4.94 9.12
C ILE A 127 22.81 -5.38 10.58
N GLU A 128 23.40 -6.53 10.94
CA GLU A 128 23.48 -6.96 12.35
C GLU A 128 24.06 -5.84 13.24
N GLY A 129 25.16 -5.19 12.79
CA GLY A 129 25.74 -4.05 13.51
C GLY A 129 24.78 -2.87 13.68
N LEU A 130 23.93 -2.58 12.69
CA LEU A 130 22.91 -1.53 12.81
C LEU A 130 21.87 -1.87 13.88
N PHE A 131 21.42 -3.14 13.93
CA PHE A 131 20.48 -3.61 14.95
C PHE A 131 21.10 -3.59 16.35
N HIS A 132 22.36 -4.00 16.49
CA HIS A 132 23.10 -3.97 17.74
C HIS A 132 23.23 -2.53 18.29
N ASN A 133 23.44 -1.53 17.42
CA ASN A 133 23.53 -0.13 17.81
C ASN A 133 22.24 0.44 18.40
N VAL A 134 21.09 -0.13 18.03
CA VAL A 134 19.78 0.25 18.58
C VAL A 134 19.30 -0.69 19.69
N GLY A 135 20.19 -1.58 20.17
CA GLY A 135 19.90 -2.47 21.30
C GLY A 135 19.24 -3.79 20.94
N VAL A 136 18.96 -4.05 19.66
CA VAL A 136 18.39 -5.33 19.19
C VAL A 136 19.54 -6.31 18.97
N LYS A 137 19.79 -7.19 19.97
CA LYS A 137 20.94 -8.09 19.99
C LYS A 137 20.57 -9.57 20.03
N THR A 138 19.29 -9.88 20.15
CA THR A 138 18.78 -11.25 20.31
C THR A 138 17.70 -11.55 19.29
N TRP A 139 17.50 -12.84 18.98
CA TRP A 139 16.38 -13.27 18.13
C TRP A 139 15.04 -12.85 18.73
N LYS A 140 14.87 -12.96 20.06
CA LYS A 140 13.65 -12.48 20.74
C LYS A 140 13.41 -11.00 20.49
N ALA A 141 14.41 -10.15 20.70
CA ALA A 141 14.28 -8.71 20.50
C ALA A 141 13.97 -8.35 19.04
N LEU A 142 14.54 -9.09 18.09
CA LEU A 142 14.24 -8.90 16.67
C LEU A 142 12.83 -9.39 16.31
N ALA A 143 12.38 -10.51 16.92
CA ALA A 143 11.03 -11.03 16.73
C ALA A 143 9.93 -10.08 17.25
N GLU A 144 10.24 -9.32 18.29
CA GLU A 144 9.35 -8.31 18.88
C GLU A 144 9.38 -6.96 18.12
N CYS A 145 10.30 -6.77 17.16
CA CYS A 145 10.34 -5.58 16.31
C CYS A 145 9.23 -5.61 15.28
N SER A 146 8.57 -4.47 15.05
CA SER A 146 7.73 -4.30 13.87
C SER A 146 8.58 -4.18 12.60
N VAL A 147 7.99 -4.51 11.44
CA VAL A 147 8.65 -4.34 10.13
C VAL A 147 9.07 -2.89 9.91
N ASP A 148 8.20 -1.93 10.29
CA ASP A 148 8.50 -0.50 10.19
C ASP A 148 9.73 -0.11 11.03
N LYS A 149 9.84 -0.67 12.25
CA LYS A 149 11.01 -0.47 13.11
C LYS A 149 12.27 -1.04 12.48
N CYS A 150 12.20 -2.21 11.88
CA CYS A 150 13.32 -2.78 11.14
C CYS A 150 13.74 -1.88 9.98
N GLN A 151 12.78 -1.32 9.24
CA GLN A 151 13.04 -0.38 8.15
C GLN A 151 13.67 0.94 8.65
N GLU A 152 13.23 1.47 9.80
CA GLU A 152 13.87 2.61 10.44
C GLU A 152 15.35 2.35 10.74
N VAL A 153 15.67 1.18 11.30
CA VAL A 153 17.06 0.78 11.58
C VAL A 153 17.88 0.73 10.30
N LEU A 154 17.35 0.16 9.22
CA LEU A 154 18.01 0.16 7.92
C LEU A 154 18.25 1.58 7.38
N ASN A 155 17.29 2.49 7.59
CA ASN A 155 17.41 3.87 7.16
C ASN A 155 18.59 4.60 7.84
N THR A 156 18.94 4.24 9.08
CA THR A 156 20.09 4.80 9.79
C THR A 156 21.43 4.42 9.14
N GLY A 157 21.49 3.28 8.46
CA GLY A 157 22.66 2.81 7.72
C GLY A 157 22.87 3.52 6.37
N GLY A 158 21.91 4.35 5.93
CA GLY A 158 21.99 5.11 4.69
C GLY A 158 21.38 4.40 3.48
N LYS A 159 21.50 5.04 2.31
CA LYS A 159 20.80 4.63 1.06
C LYS A 159 21.03 3.16 0.66
N ARG A 160 22.23 2.64 0.92
CA ARG A 160 22.62 1.26 0.56
C ARG A 160 21.79 0.20 1.30
N TYR A 161 21.36 0.50 2.54
CA TYR A 161 20.63 -0.47 3.36
C TYR A 161 19.12 -0.34 3.25
N ARG A 162 18.63 0.81 2.81
CA ARG A 162 17.19 1.09 2.61
C ARG A 162 16.51 0.22 1.56
N ILE A 163 17.29 -0.41 0.67
CA ILE A 163 16.79 -1.29 -0.40
C ILE A 163 16.49 -2.71 0.09
N HIS A 164 16.92 -3.06 1.31
CA HIS A 164 16.60 -4.37 1.89
C HIS A 164 15.17 -4.38 2.40
N ASP A 165 14.49 -5.50 2.18
CA ASP A 165 13.12 -5.73 2.65
C ASP A 165 13.16 -6.51 3.98
N PRO A 166 12.80 -5.89 5.12
CA PRO A 166 12.81 -6.54 6.42
C PRO A 166 11.51 -7.27 6.75
N ALA A 167 10.55 -7.42 5.82
CA ALA A 167 9.22 -7.93 6.10
C ALA A 167 9.21 -9.32 6.77
N SER A 168 10.16 -10.19 6.41
CA SER A 168 10.27 -11.55 6.97
C SER A 168 11.12 -11.66 8.24
N TRP A 169 11.91 -10.63 8.58
CA TRP A 169 12.91 -10.75 9.64
C TRP A 169 12.34 -11.04 11.02
N PRO A 170 11.26 -10.36 11.50
CA PRO A 170 10.66 -10.67 12.79
C PRO A 170 10.15 -12.12 12.87
N MET A 171 9.53 -12.61 11.79
CA MET A 171 9.02 -13.98 11.73
C MET A 171 10.15 -15.01 11.77
N GLN A 172 11.21 -14.82 10.99
CA GLN A 172 12.39 -15.70 10.99
C GLN A 172 13.07 -15.72 12.37
N ALA A 173 13.22 -14.54 12.98
CA ALA A 173 13.80 -14.40 14.31
C ALA A 173 12.93 -15.09 15.39
N LYS A 174 11.61 -15.05 15.23
CA LYS A 174 10.68 -15.78 16.11
C LYS A 174 10.90 -17.28 16.01
N MET A 175 10.96 -17.84 14.80
CA MET A 175 11.24 -19.27 14.60
C MET A 175 12.58 -19.68 15.19
N ALA A 176 13.63 -18.84 15.03
CA ALA A 176 14.93 -19.07 15.63
C ALA A 176 14.89 -19.06 17.17
N HIS A 177 14.14 -18.12 17.77
CA HIS A 177 13.97 -18.01 19.21
C HIS A 177 13.19 -19.19 19.81
N GLU A 178 12.21 -19.68 19.08
CA GLU A 178 11.35 -20.82 19.50
C GLU A 178 11.98 -22.18 19.19
N GLY A 179 13.19 -22.23 18.60
CA GLY A 179 13.87 -23.48 18.26
C GLY A 179 13.23 -24.22 17.07
N LEU A 180 12.43 -23.56 16.25
CA LEU A 180 11.75 -24.14 15.11
C LEU A 180 12.69 -24.22 13.90
N TRP A 181 13.84 -24.93 14.06
CA TRP A 181 14.95 -24.94 13.12
C TRP A 181 14.56 -25.48 11.75
N GLN A 182 13.80 -26.58 11.71
CA GLN A 182 13.36 -27.17 10.44
C GLN A 182 12.45 -26.22 9.67
N GLN A 183 11.50 -25.59 10.37
CA GLN A 183 10.58 -24.64 9.72
C GLN A 183 11.31 -23.42 9.18
N LEU A 184 12.29 -22.92 9.94
CA LEU A 184 13.12 -21.79 9.50
C LEU A 184 13.95 -22.16 8.27
N PHE A 185 14.57 -23.35 8.27
CA PHE A 185 15.36 -23.85 7.15
C PHE A 185 14.51 -24.02 5.88
N ASP A 186 13.37 -24.71 6.01
CA ASP A 186 12.45 -24.94 4.89
C ASP A 186 11.92 -23.61 4.31
N TRP A 187 11.64 -22.66 5.19
CA TRP A 187 11.20 -21.33 4.78
C TRP A 187 12.31 -20.61 3.99
N GLN A 188 13.55 -20.62 4.49
CA GLN A 188 14.69 -19.98 3.84
C GLN A 188 15.02 -20.65 2.50
N GLU A 189 14.97 -21.97 2.39
CA GLU A 189 15.15 -22.70 1.13
C GLU A 189 14.11 -22.31 0.08
N LYS A 190 12.85 -22.17 0.51
CA LYS A 190 11.75 -21.77 -0.37
C LYS A 190 11.84 -20.31 -0.82
N HIS A 191 12.32 -19.41 0.06
CA HIS A 191 12.32 -17.97 -0.16
C HIS A 191 13.74 -17.40 -0.20
N ARG A 192 14.61 -18.04 -0.96
CA ARG A 192 16.01 -17.59 -1.10
C ARG A 192 16.08 -16.10 -1.37
N ALA A 193 16.91 -15.38 -0.60
CA ALA A 193 17.04 -13.92 -0.56
C ALA A 193 15.89 -13.17 0.15
N GLY A 194 15.09 -13.85 0.98
CA GLY A 194 14.05 -13.21 1.81
C GLY A 194 12.86 -12.61 1.06
N LYS A 195 12.71 -12.92 -0.25
CA LYS A 195 11.57 -12.44 -1.05
C LYS A 195 10.37 -13.38 -0.88
N TYR A 196 9.18 -12.78 -0.77
CA TYR A 196 7.90 -13.49 -0.73
C TYR A 196 7.35 -13.73 -2.13
#